data_a69bb5a590a52fec1b220880741635c0
#
_entry.id   a69bb5a590a52fec1b220880741635c0
#
_cell.length_a   1.000
_cell.length_b   1.000
_cell.length_c   1.000
_cell.angle_alpha   90.00
_cell.angle_beta   90.00
_cell.angle_gamma   90.00
#
_symmetry.space_group_name_H-M   'P 1'
#
loop_
_entity.id
_entity.type
_entity.pdbx_description
1 polymer ?
#
loop_
_entity_poly.entity_id
_entity_poly.type
_entity_poly.pdbx_seq_one_letter_code
_entity_poly.pdbx_strand_id
1 'polypeptide(L)'
;MPKGYFVSAHRSEANPEKRAAYLKLAGPAVEKHQGKILASTNKIKVFENGKAEQTVLIEFETYQKAADFIDSEDYQNALKALDGGADRDCRVFEGV
;
A
#
# COMPACT_ATOMS: atom_id res chain seq x y z
N MET A 1 -9.43 0.01 20.73
CA MET A 1 -8.09 -0.33 20.19
C MET A 1 -7.79 0.56 19.00
N PRO A 2 -6.59 1.17 18.95
CA PRO A 2 -6.22 1.97 17.77
C PRO A 2 -6.18 1.12 16.51
N LYS A 3 -6.56 1.73 15.40
CA LYS A 3 -6.45 1.08 14.09
C LYS A 3 -4.99 1.03 13.65
N GLY A 4 -4.70 0.16 12.69
CA GLY A 4 -3.41 0.15 12.01
C GLY A 4 -3.59 0.62 10.57
N TYR A 5 -2.55 1.22 10.01
CA TYR A 5 -2.61 1.76 8.66
C TYR A 5 -1.38 1.35 7.85
N PHE A 6 -1.62 1.13 6.58
CA PHE A 6 -0.55 0.99 5.60
C PHE A 6 -0.71 2.12 4.59
N VAL A 7 0.32 2.94 4.46
CA VAL A 7 0.38 3.96 3.43
C VAL A 7 1.45 3.59 2.41
N SER A 8 1.09 3.74 1.13
CA SER A 8 2.01 3.55 0.02
C SER A 8 2.00 4.84 -0.79
N ALA A 9 3.08 5.61 -0.68
CA ALA A 9 3.24 6.86 -1.40
C ALA A 9 4.30 6.67 -2.49
N HIS A 10 3.89 6.71 -3.75
CA HIS A 10 4.81 6.56 -4.87
C HIS A 10 5.74 7.78 -4.95
N ARG A 11 6.99 7.54 -5.27
CA ARG A 11 8.00 8.58 -5.44
C ARG A 11 8.21 8.92 -6.92
N SER A 12 7.71 8.07 -7.81
CA SER A 12 7.74 8.25 -9.25
C SER A 12 6.64 7.41 -9.86
N GLU A 13 6.40 7.58 -11.15
CA GLU A 13 5.40 6.79 -11.86
C GLU A 13 5.84 5.33 -11.92
N ALA A 14 4.93 4.41 -11.56
CA ALA A 14 5.22 2.99 -11.59
C ALA A 14 5.20 2.45 -13.03
N ASN A 15 5.88 1.33 -13.23
CA ASN A 15 5.77 0.57 -14.48
C ASN A 15 4.33 0.04 -14.58
N PRO A 16 3.56 0.41 -15.63
CA PRO A 16 2.14 0.07 -15.68
C PRO A 16 1.86 -1.43 -15.69
N GLU A 17 2.66 -2.21 -16.41
CA GLU A 17 2.45 -3.65 -16.53
C GLU A 17 2.74 -4.36 -15.21
N LYS A 18 3.84 -3.99 -14.57
CA LYS A 18 4.22 -4.57 -13.27
C LYS A 18 3.25 -4.17 -12.18
N ARG A 19 2.78 -2.92 -12.20
CA ARG A 19 1.78 -2.46 -11.24
C ARG A 19 0.47 -3.21 -11.43
N ALA A 20 0.03 -3.44 -12.67
CA ALA A 20 -1.18 -4.20 -12.95
C ALA A 20 -1.08 -5.63 -12.41
N ALA A 21 0.06 -6.30 -12.62
CA ALA A 21 0.30 -7.64 -12.09
C ALA A 21 0.29 -7.63 -10.55
N TYR A 22 0.90 -6.62 -9.94
CA TYR A 22 0.89 -6.45 -8.49
C TYR A 22 -0.54 -6.30 -7.97
N LEU A 23 -1.35 -5.45 -8.59
CA LEU A 23 -2.71 -5.19 -8.11
C LEU A 23 -3.61 -6.41 -8.17
N LYS A 24 -3.41 -7.30 -9.15
CA LYS A 24 -4.17 -8.54 -9.25
C LYS A 24 -3.98 -9.43 -8.03
N LEU A 25 -2.82 -9.35 -7.39
CA LEU A 25 -2.51 -10.14 -6.18
C LEU A 25 -2.73 -9.34 -4.91
N ALA A 26 -2.39 -8.05 -4.92
CA ALA A 26 -2.51 -7.20 -3.73
C ALA A 26 -3.96 -6.96 -3.33
N GLY A 27 -4.87 -6.74 -4.28
CA GLY A 27 -6.28 -6.52 -3.99
C GLY A 27 -6.90 -7.67 -3.19
N PRO A 28 -6.82 -8.91 -3.69
CA PRO A 28 -7.33 -10.07 -2.93
C PRO A 28 -6.62 -10.26 -1.59
N ALA A 29 -5.31 -9.95 -1.50
CA ALA A 29 -4.57 -10.06 -0.25
C ALA A 29 -5.10 -9.08 0.80
N VAL A 30 -5.36 -7.83 0.41
CA VAL A 30 -5.96 -6.82 1.29
C VAL A 30 -7.30 -7.32 1.82
N GLU A 31 -8.15 -7.83 0.93
CA GLU A 31 -9.47 -8.31 1.30
C GLU A 31 -9.39 -9.50 2.26
N LYS A 32 -8.51 -10.45 1.97
CA LYS A 32 -8.30 -11.63 2.82
C LYS A 32 -7.87 -11.25 4.23
N HIS A 33 -7.07 -10.21 4.36
CA HIS A 33 -6.59 -9.73 5.65
C HIS A 33 -7.48 -8.65 6.26
N GLN A 34 -8.70 -8.49 5.70
CA GLN A 34 -9.71 -7.57 6.22
C GLN A 34 -9.25 -6.10 6.22
N GLY A 35 -8.39 -5.76 5.29
CA GLY A 35 -7.99 -4.37 5.08
C GLY A 35 -9.08 -3.59 4.36
N LYS A 36 -9.18 -2.31 4.66
CA LYS A 36 -10.14 -1.42 4.02
C LYS A 36 -9.37 -0.31 3.33
N ILE A 37 -9.52 -0.21 2.02
CA ILE A 37 -8.88 0.87 1.27
C ILE A 37 -9.66 2.14 1.51
N LEU A 38 -9.02 3.11 2.18
CA LEU A 38 -9.63 4.40 2.51
C LEU A 38 -9.37 5.43 1.42
N ALA A 39 -8.25 5.33 0.74
CA ALA A 39 -7.87 6.24 -0.32
C ALA A 39 -6.95 5.55 -1.31
N SER A 40 -7.11 5.87 -2.58
CA SER A 40 -6.21 5.44 -3.65
C SER A 40 -6.38 6.47 -4.75
N THR A 41 -5.43 7.40 -4.87
CA THR A 41 -5.63 8.57 -5.71
C THR A 41 -4.31 9.20 -6.12
N ASN A 42 -4.34 9.95 -7.21
CA ASN A 42 -3.24 10.84 -7.60
C ASN A 42 -3.67 12.31 -7.54
N LYS A 43 -4.86 12.57 -6.99
CA LYS A 43 -5.32 13.96 -6.76
C LYS A 43 -4.74 14.43 -5.44
N ILE A 44 -3.55 15.02 -5.50
CA ILE A 44 -2.72 15.28 -4.35
C ILE A 44 -2.15 16.69 -4.44
N LYS A 45 -2.21 17.41 -3.31
CA LYS A 45 -1.48 18.66 -3.13
C LYS A 45 -0.26 18.33 -2.30
N VAL A 46 0.91 18.67 -2.81
CA VAL A 46 2.17 18.39 -2.10
C VAL A 46 2.82 19.67 -1.64
N PHE A 47 3.64 19.54 -0.61
CA PHE A 47 4.44 20.64 -0.08
C PHE A 47 5.69 20.03 0.54
N GLU A 48 6.69 20.85 0.77
CA GLU A 48 8.01 20.42 1.24
C GLU A 48 8.58 19.34 0.32
N ASN A 49 8.85 18.14 0.82
CA ASN A 49 9.47 17.06 0.05
C ASN A 49 8.47 16.05 -0.51
N GLY A 50 7.19 16.36 -0.46
CA GLY A 50 6.16 15.48 -0.99
C GLY A 50 6.26 15.33 -2.51
N LYS A 51 5.84 14.18 -3.02
CA LYS A 51 5.76 13.90 -4.45
C LYS A 51 4.29 13.75 -4.86
N ALA A 52 3.89 14.42 -5.95
CA ALA A 52 2.52 14.37 -6.44
C ALA A 52 2.30 13.10 -7.27
N GLU A 53 2.47 11.95 -6.62
CA GLU A 53 2.36 10.64 -7.25
C GLU A 53 1.30 9.80 -6.51
N GLN A 54 0.89 8.69 -7.12
CA GLN A 54 -0.16 7.82 -6.56
C GLN A 54 0.08 7.51 -5.09
N THR A 55 -0.96 7.68 -4.28
CA THR A 55 -0.91 7.39 -2.84
C THR A 55 -2.11 6.53 -2.45
N VAL A 56 -1.84 5.50 -1.67
CA VAL A 56 -2.85 4.55 -1.19
C VAL A 56 -2.79 4.49 0.32
N LEU A 57 -3.97 4.50 0.96
CA LEU A 57 -4.10 4.34 2.41
C LEU A 57 -5.05 3.18 2.69
N ILE A 58 -4.59 2.21 3.48
CA ILE A 58 -5.37 1.03 3.85
C ILE A 58 -5.46 0.96 5.37
N GLU A 59 -6.66 0.75 5.89
CA GLU A 59 -6.93 0.61 7.31
C GLU A 59 -7.07 -0.87 7.68
N PHE A 60 -6.46 -1.25 8.80
CA PHE A 60 -6.64 -2.57 9.42
C PHE A 60 -7.13 -2.36 10.84
N GLU A 61 -7.69 -3.42 11.43
CA GLU A 61 -8.28 -3.33 12.77
C GLU A 61 -7.25 -2.92 13.83
N THR A 62 -6.00 -3.37 13.70
CA THR A 62 -4.91 -3.03 14.62
C THR A 62 -3.60 -2.84 13.86
N TYR A 63 -2.64 -2.19 14.52
CA TYR A 63 -1.27 -2.08 13.98
C TYR A 63 -0.69 -3.47 13.67
N GLN A 64 -0.87 -4.45 14.57
CA GLN A 64 -0.32 -5.78 14.37
C GLN A 64 -0.89 -6.45 13.14
N LYS A 65 -2.18 -6.29 12.90
CA LYS A 65 -2.81 -6.85 11.69
C LYS A 65 -2.27 -6.20 10.42
N ALA A 66 -2.03 -4.90 10.44
CA ALA A 66 -1.42 -4.21 9.30
C ALA A 66 0.00 -4.73 9.04
N ALA A 67 0.79 -4.89 10.11
CA ALA A 67 2.15 -5.42 9.99
C ALA A 67 2.14 -6.87 9.49
N ASP A 68 1.24 -7.69 10.00
CA ASP A 68 1.10 -9.10 9.58
C ASP A 68 0.72 -9.20 8.10
N PHE A 69 -0.12 -8.29 7.61
CA PHE A 69 -0.48 -8.25 6.20
C PHE A 69 0.76 -8.09 5.32
N ILE A 70 1.65 -7.17 5.68
CA ILE A 70 2.88 -6.92 4.90
C ILE A 70 3.76 -8.17 4.86
N ASP A 71 3.86 -8.89 5.98
CA ASP A 71 4.71 -10.07 6.07
C ASP A 71 4.03 -11.34 5.53
N SER A 72 2.75 -11.25 5.13
CA SER A 72 2.02 -12.41 4.64
C SER A 72 2.59 -12.91 3.31
N GLU A 73 2.46 -14.21 3.07
CA GLU A 73 2.86 -14.83 1.80
C GLU A 73 2.12 -14.19 0.63
N ASP A 74 0.84 -13.90 0.81
CA ASP A 74 0.00 -13.29 -0.22
C ASP A 74 0.57 -11.96 -0.69
N TYR A 75 0.90 -11.09 0.26
CA TYR A 75 1.41 -9.77 -0.09
C TYR A 75 2.84 -9.86 -0.62
N GLN A 76 3.66 -10.76 -0.08
CA GLN A 76 5.01 -10.97 -0.60
C GLN A 76 4.98 -11.47 -2.04
N ASN A 77 4.00 -12.29 -2.41
CA ASN A 77 3.80 -12.71 -3.80
C ASN A 77 3.42 -11.52 -4.68
N ALA A 78 2.61 -10.60 -4.16
CA ALA A 78 2.28 -9.37 -4.89
C ALA A 78 3.52 -8.51 -5.14
N LEU A 79 4.41 -8.40 -4.15
CA LEU A 79 5.66 -7.66 -4.29
C LEU A 79 6.58 -8.29 -5.34
N LYS A 80 6.60 -9.62 -5.43
CA LYS A 80 7.36 -10.31 -6.47
C LYS A 80 6.83 -9.96 -7.86
N ALA A 81 5.51 -9.87 -8.00
CA ALA A 81 4.89 -9.47 -9.27
C ALA A 81 5.23 -8.02 -9.62
N LEU A 82 5.34 -7.15 -8.63
CA LEU A 82 5.75 -5.77 -8.84
C LEU A 82 7.20 -5.68 -9.34
N ASP A 83 8.06 -6.57 -8.88
CA ASP A 83 9.42 -6.78 -9.42
C ASP A 83 10.20 -5.47 -9.62
N GLY A 84 10.25 -4.64 -8.58
CA GLY A 84 10.96 -3.35 -8.65
C GLY A 84 10.31 -2.32 -9.56
N GLY A 85 9.08 -2.56 -10.04
CA GLY A 85 8.39 -1.66 -10.95
C GLY A 85 7.84 -0.38 -10.34
N ALA A 86 8.07 -0.15 -9.04
CA ALA A 86 7.66 1.09 -8.39
C ALA A 86 8.67 1.48 -7.32
N ASP A 87 8.87 2.79 -7.20
CA ASP A 87 9.65 3.40 -6.12
C ASP A 87 8.65 4.05 -5.18
N ARG A 88 8.52 3.52 -3.96
CA ARG A 88 7.47 3.94 -3.02
C ARG A 88 8.04 4.15 -1.63
N ASP A 89 7.47 5.12 -0.91
CA ASP A 89 7.64 5.24 0.54
C ASP A 89 6.45 4.50 1.16
N CYS A 90 6.70 3.34 1.72
CA CYS A 90 5.67 2.50 2.33
C CYS A 90 5.87 2.46 3.84
N ARG A 91 4.80 2.67 4.58
CA ARG A 91 4.85 2.67 6.05
C ARG A 91 3.65 1.97 6.64
N VAL A 92 3.89 1.25 7.74
CA VAL A 92 2.83 0.72 8.60
C VAL A 92 2.92 1.49 9.91
N PHE A 93 1.80 2.02 10.40
CA PHE A 93 1.81 2.83 11.61
C PHE A 93 0.50 2.68 12.36
N GLU A 94 0.53 3.06 13.64
CA GLU A 94 -0.62 2.93 14.52
C GLU A 94 -1.43 4.23 14.53
N GLY A 95 -2.75 4.09 14.55
CA GLY A 95 -3.67 5.21 14.67
C GLY A 95 -3.81 5.70 16.11
N VAL A 96 -4.65 6.68 16.30
CA VAL A 96 -4.93 7.26 17.62
C VAL A 96 -6.00 6.49 18.38
#